data_da69bd9cf661774abac75e3d848fd347
#
_entry.id   da69bd9cf661774abac75e3d848fd347
#
_cell.length_a   1.000
_cell.length_b   1.000
_cell.length_c   1.000
_cell.angle_alpha   90.00
_cell.angle_beta   90.00
_cell.angle_gamma   90.00
#
_symmetry.space_group_name_H-M   'P 1'
#
loop_
_entity.id
_entity.type
_entity.pdbx_description
1 polymer ?
#
loop_
_entity_poly.entity_id
_entity_poly.type
_entity_poly.pdbx_seq_one_letter_code
_entity_poly.pdbx_strand_id
1 'polypeptide(L)'
;MKTINHKEIEKFSRMAEEWWDPKGKFKPLHKFNPSRIQYIKTGVINHFKITSFKTPFSNLSLLDIGCGGGLLSEPMSRLGANVTAIDASKKNIEIAKLHLKKSELKINYINTSPEKLNDKKRYDIILNMEIVEHVSDLKYFIKCCSNLLKKNGIMFIATLNKTLKSYVFAIVGAEYVLRWLPIGTHDWNNFVKPNELNKICSNFNLKQNQEDGIVYNIFLDQWNISRDKSVNYISSFIKN
;
A
#
# COMPACT_ATOMS: atom_id res chain seq x y z
N MET A 1 -9.41 16.86 12.45
CA MET A 1 -9.56 16.00 11.26
C MET A 1 -9.09 14.60 11.60
N LYS A 2 -9.70 13.57 11.04
CA LYS A 2 -9.33 12.14 11.27
C LYS A 2 -9.22 11.47 9.91
N THR A 3 -8.23 10.61 9.74
CA THR A 3 -8.08 9.80 8.51
C THR A 3 -8.80 8.46 8.61
N ILE A 4 -9.15 8.05 9.83
CA ILE A 4 -9.72 6.74 10.16
C ILE A 4 -11.20 6.66 9.77
N ASN A 5 -11.57 5.61 9.02
CA ASN A 5 -12.93 5.15 8.84
C ASN A 5 -13.17 3.89 9.71
N HIS A 6 -13.96 4.01 10.77
CA HIS A 6 -14.18 2.93 11.75
C HIS A 6 -14.86 1.69 11.13
N LYS A 7 -15.77 1.87 10.17
CA LYS A 7 -16.43 0.75 9.47
C LYS A 7 -15.43 -0.10 8.68
N GLU A 8 -14.47 0.55 8.02
CA GLU A 8 -13.40 -0.13 7.29
C GLU A 8 -12.48 -0.91 8.25
N ILE A 9 -12.11 -0.31 9.40
CA ILE A 9 -11.30 -0.99 10.42
C ILE A 9 -11.98 -2.28 10.91
N GLU A 10 -13.29 -2.22 11.24
CA GLU A 10 -14.03 -3.40 11.67
C GLU A 10 -14.06 -4.49 10.58
N LYS A 11 -14.31 -4.09 9.32
CA LYS A 11 -14.35 -5.02 8.19
C LYS A 11 -13.04 -5.79 8.05
N PHE A 12 -11.91 -5.08 7.98
CA PHE A 12 -10.59 -5.73 7.89
C PHE A 12 -10.20 -6.51 9.14
N SER A 13 -10.60 -6.05 10.33
CA SER A 13 -10.35 -6.77 11.58
C SER A 13 -11.03 -8.14 11.63
N ARG A 14 -12.24 -8.29 11.05
CA ARG A 14 -12.94 -9.57 10.97
C ARG A 14 -12.21 -10.62 10.12
N MET A 15 -11.42 -10.18 9.17
CA MET A 15 -10.67 -11.05 8.25
C MET A 15 -9.21 -11.24 8.66
N ALA A 16 -8.77 -10.61 9.76
CA ALA A 16 -7.35 -10.49 10.10
C ALA A 16 -6.62 -11.83 10.23
N GLU A 17 -7.29 -12.89 10.69
CA GLU A 17 -6.69 -14.22 10.86
C GLU A 17 -6.29 -14.88 9.54
N GLU A 18 -6.89 -14.45 8.42
CA GLU A 18 -6.63 -14.99 7.08
C GLU A 18 -5.50 -14.28 6.32
N TRP A 19 -4.88 -13.21 6.90
CA TRP A 19 -3.84 -12.43 6.20
C TRP A 19 -2.75 -13.28 5.56
N TRP A 20 -2.32 -14.35 6.23
CA TRP A 20 -1.23 -15.22 5.77
C TRP A 20 -1.68 -16.53 5.14
N ASP A 21 -2.99 -16.72 4.96
CA ASP A 21 -3.52 -17.84 4.19
C ASP A 21 -3.54 -17.49 2.69
N PRO A 22 -2.66 -18.10 1.86
CA PRO A 22 -2.60 -17.82 0.42
C PRO A 22 -3.83 -18.33 -0.34
N LYS A 23 -4.70 -19.10 0.31
CA LYS A 23 -5.98 -19.60 -0.24
C LYS A 23 -7.19 -18.89 0.34
N GLY A 24 -7.01 -18.07 1.40
CA GLY A 24 -8.04 -17.31 2.09
C GLY A 24 -8.47 -16.04 1.35
N LYS A 25 -9.17 -15.16 2.06
CA LYS A 25 -9.72 -13.89 1.52
C LYS A 25 -8.66 -12.93 0.98
N PHE A 26 -7.40 -13.05 1.44
CA PHE A 26 -6.29 -12.23 0.95
C PHE A 26 -5.47 -12.87 -0.19
N LYS A 27 -5.93 -14.02 -0.73
CA LYS A 27 -5.32 -14.66 -1.91
C LYS A 27 -5.02 -13.67 -3.06
N PRO A 28 -5.92 -12.72 -3.42
CA PRO A 28 -5.61 -11.74 -4.46
C PRO A 28 -4.39 -10.88 -4.12
N LEU A 29 -4.22 -10.47 -2.86
CA LEU A 29 -3.06 -9.68 -2.43
C LEU A 29 -1.77 -10.49 -2.47
N HIS A 30 -1.80 -11.78 -2.11
CA HIS A 30 -0.63 -12.66 -2.24
C HIS A 30 -0.15 -12.75 -3.69
N LYS A 31 -1.08 -12.89 -4.65
CA LYS A 31 -0.77 -12.90 -6.10
C LYS A 31 -0.32 -11.54 -6.63
N PHE A 32 -0.82 -10.46 -6.05
CA PHE A 32 -0.53 -9.10 -6.47
C PHE A 32 0.84 -8.58 -5.95
N ASN A 33 1.25 -9.04 -4.78
CA ASN A 33 2.45 -8.55 -4.11
C ASN A 33 3.76 -8.66 -4.91
N PRO A 34 4.05 -9.75 -5.65
CA PRO A 34 5.28 -9.82 -6.43
C PRO A 34 5.48 -8.63 -7.37
N SER A 35 4.43 -8.21 -8.07
CA SER A 35 4.48 -7.06 -8.98
C SER A 35 4.66 -5.73 -8.24
N ARG A 36 4.00 -5.55 -7.08
CA ARG A 36 4.19 -4.38 -6.23
C ARG A 36 5.61 -4.30 -5.69
N ILE A 37 6.14 -5.40 -5.15
CA ILE A 37 7.50 -5.49 -4.62
C ILE A 37 8.51 -5.13 -5.70
N GLN A 38 8.35 -5.67 -6.91
CA GLN A 38 9.23 -5.37 -8.04
C GLN A 38 9.16 -3.89 -8.43
N TYR A 39 7.96 -3.30 -8.51
CA TYR A 39 7.78 -1.89 -8.83
C TYR A 39 8.44 -0.98 -7.80
N ILE A 40 8.19 -1.23 -6.52
CA ILE A 40 8.78 -0.48 -5.40
C ILE A 40 10.30 -0.62 -5.43
N LYS A 41 10.81 -1.86 -5.56
CA LYS A 41 12.25 -2.14 -5.60
C LYS A 41 12.93 -1.37 -6.72
N THR A 42 12.39 -1.44 -7.93
CA THR A 42 12.94 -0.72 -9.09
C THR A 42 12.89 0.79 -8.89
N GLY A 43 11.77 1.34 -8.42
CA GLY A 43 11.62 2.77 -8.18
C GLY A 43 12.60 3.29 -7.13
N VAL A 44 12.79 2.56 -6.02
CA VAL A 44 13.75 2.92 -4.96
C VAL A 44 15.18 2.85 -5.46
N ILE A 45 15.57 1.78 -6.14
CA ILE A 45 16.92 1.61 -6.70
C ILE A 45 17.27 2.76 -7.65
N ASN A 46 16.36 3.08 -8.56
CA ASN A 46 16.56 4.15 -9.55
C ASN A 46 16.63 5.53 -8.88
N HIS A 47 15.73 5.80 -7.93
CA HIS A 47 15.66 7.10 -7.26
C HIS A 47 16.89 7.39 -6.41
N PHE A 48 17.30 6.44 -5.57
CA PHE A 48 18.46 6.59 -4.69
C PHE A 48 19.78 6.18 -5.35
N LYS A 49 19.77 5.78 -6.64
CA LYS A 49 20.95 5.35 -7.41
C LYS A 49 21.74 4.23 -6.71
N ILE A 50 21.00 3.23 -6.22
CA ILE A 50 21.57 2.13 -5.45
C ILE A 50 22.31 1.17 -6.37
N THR A 51 23.55 0.85 -6.04
CA THR A 51 24.42 -0.06 -6.79
C THR A 51 24.53 -1.45 -6.17
N SER A 52 24.19 -1.60 -4.88
CA SER A 52 24.20 -2.89 -4.18
C SER A 52 22.85 -3.59 -4.33
N PHE A 53 22.84 -4.83 -4.84
CA PHE A 53 21.61 -5.57 -5.13
C PHE A 53 21.25 -6.64 -4.10
N LYS A 54 22.17 -7.00 -3.17
CA LYS A 54 21.90 -8.04 -2.17
C LYS A 54 20.87 -7.57 -1.13
N THR A 55 21.08 -6.39 -0.58
CA THR A 55 20.16 -5.73 0.37
C THR A 55 19.98 -4.26 -0.06
N PRO A 56 19.23 -4.01 -1.16
CA PRO A 56 19.23 -2.69 -1.80
C PRO A 56 18.64 -1.58 -0.93
N PHE A 57 17.88 -1.92 0.11
CA PHE A 57 17.27 -0.94 1.01
C PHE A 57 18.05 -0.74 2.31
N SER A 58 19.27 -1.27 2.41
CA SER A 58 20.14 -1.03 3.58
C SER A 58 20.29 0.46 3.85
N ASN A 59 20.18 0.83 5.13
CA ASN A 59 20.23 2.22 5.62
C ASN A 59 19.04 3.11 5.21
N LEU A 60 18.03 2.59 4.51
CA LEU A 60 16.79 3.33 4.24
C LEU A 60 15.74 3.03 5.30
N SER A 61 15.10 4.09 5.80
CA SER A 61 13.95 4.00 6.68
C SER A 61 12.67 3.94 5.86
N LEU A 62 11.80 2.97 6.15
CA LEU A 62 10.55 2.76 5.43
C LEU A 62 9.37 2.79 6.40
N LEU A 63 8.31 3.52 6.02
CA LEU A 63 7.02 3.51 6.69
C LEU A 63 5.98 2.85 5.78
N ASP A 64 5.39 1.75 6.26
CA ASP A 64 4.27 1.06 5.60
C ASP A 64 2.97 1.45 6.31
N ILE A 65 2.09 2.20 5.64
CA ILE A 65 0.86 2.75 6.20
C ILE A 65 -0.32 1.90 5.73
N GLY A 66 -1.12 1.38 6.68
CA GLY A 66 -2.16 0.40 6.39
C GLY A 66 -1.54 -0.98 6.11
N CYS A 67 -0.54 -1.36 6.90
CA CYS A 67 0.26 -2.56 6.64
C CYS A 67 -0.50 -3.89 6.74
N GLY A 68 -1.74 -3.89 7.27
CA GLY A 68 -2.52 -5.09 7.50
C GLY A 68 -1.76 -6.14 8.31
N GLY A 69 -1.73 -7.38 7.85
CA GLY A 69 -0.95 -8.47 8.45
C GLY A 69 0.54 -8.46 8.14
N GLY A 70 1.08 -7.42 7.45
CA GLY A 70 2.51 -7.30 7.17
C GLY A 70 2.99 -7.94 5.87
N LEU A 71 2.07 -8.29 4.95
CA LEU A 71 2.39 -8.95 3.68
C LEU A 71 3.41 -8.20 2.82
N LEU A 72 3.47 -6.87 2.93
CA LEU A 72 4.44 -6.05 2.21
C LEU A 72 5.60 -5.60 3.10
N SER A 73 5.34 -5.35 4.39
CA SER A 73 6.36 -4.96 5.36
C SER A 73 7.51 -5.96 5.47
N GLU A 74 7.20 -7.26 5.50
CA GLU A 74 8.23 -8.30 5.59
C GLU A 74 9.15 -8.37 4.36
N PRO A 75 8.65 -8.41 3.11
CA PRO A 75 9.51 -8.32 1.93
C PRO A 75 10.40 -7.07 1.91
N MET A 76 9.89 -5.91 2.34
CA MET A 76 10.70 -4.69 2.42
C MET A 76 11.82 -4.82 3.45
N SER A 77 11.55 -5.45 4.59
CA SER A 77 12.57 -5.77 5.60
C SER A 77 13.63 -6.75 5.06
N ARG A 78 13.21 -7.78 4.28
CA ARG A 78 14.16 -8.70 3.61
C ARG A 78 15.06 -8.00 2.58
N LEU A 79 14.56 -6.93 1.95
CA LEU A 79 15.37 -6.08 1.07
C LEU A 79 16.34 -5.17 1.85
N GLY A 80 16.31 -5.18 3.19
CA GLY A 80 17.23 -4.46 4.06
C GLY A 80 16.70 -3.16 4.65
N ALA A 81 15.44 -2.79 4.39
CA ALA A 81 14.85 -1.57 4.95
C ALA A 81 14.70 -1.65 6.48
N ASN A 82 14.89 -0.52 7.16
CA ASN A 82 14.47 -0.34 8.54
C ASN A 82 12.99 0.02 8.57
N VAL A 83 12.13 -1.01 8.73
CA VAL A 83 10.68 -0.89 8.56
C VAL A 83 9.98 -0.50 9.86
N THR A 84 9.19 0.57 9.78
CA THR A 84 8.08 0.85 10.70
C THR A 84 6.80 0.60 9.93
N ALA A 85 5.85 -0.13 10.50
CA ALA A 85 4.60 -0.49 9.86
C ALA A 85 3.43 -0.15 10.77
N ILE A 86 2.45 0.57 10.25
CA ILE A 86 1.31 1.05 11.03
C ILE A 86 -0.01 0.60 10.43
N ASP A 87 -0.95 0.27 11.30
CA ASP A 87 -2.33 -0.04 10.93
C ASP A 87 -3.28 0.43 12.04
N ALA A 88 -4.44 0.92 11.64
CA ALA A 88 -5.46 1.39 12.58
C ALA A 88 -6.21 0.22 13.28
N SER A 89 -6.19 -0.99 12.69
CA SER A 89 -6.72 -2.20 13.30
C SER A 89 -5.70 -2.83 14.25
N LYS A 90 -6.04 -2.89 15.52
CA LYS A 90 -5.24 -3.58 16.54
C LYS A 90 -5.06 -5.06 16.18
N LYS A 91 -6.11 -5.72 15.68
CA LYS A 91 -6.08 -7.13 15.31
C LYS A 91 -5.12 -7.41 14.15
N ASN A 92 -5.07 -6.55 13.13
CA ASN A 92 -4.09 -6.65 12.06
C ASN A 92 -2.66 -6.61 12.60
N ILE A 93 -2.37 -5.65 13.48
CA ILE A 93 -1.04 -5.52 14.11
C ILE A 93 -0.67 -6.75 14.98
N GLU A 94 -1.64 -7.32 15.69
CA GLU A 94 -1.41 -8.56 16.47
C GLU A 94 -1.04 -9.73 15.56
N ILE A 95 -1.77 -9.92 14.44
CA ILE A 95 -1.46 -10.95 13.43
C ILE A 95 -0.10 -10.72 12.78
N ALA A 96 0.22 -9.47 12.41
CA ALA A 96 1.53 -9.13 11.84
C ALA A 96 2.67 -9.46 12.82
N LYS A 97 2.52 -9.11 14.09
CA LYS A 97 3.49 -9.44 15.15
C LYS A 97 3.61 -10.95 15.37
N LEU A 98 2.50 -11.68 15.32
CA LEU A 98 2.49 -13.13 15.47
C LEU A 98 3.24 -13.81 14.33
N HIS A 99 3.02 -13.36 13.09
CA HIS A 99 3.73 -13.90 11.94
C HIS A 99 5.22 -13.55 11.97
N LEU A 100 5.55 -12.32 12.36
CA LEU A 100 6.95 -11.87 12.50
C LEU A 100 7.79 -12.77 13.44
N LYS A 101 7.17 -13.32 14.50
CA LYS A 101 7.85 -14.26 15.42
C LYS A 101 8.36 -15.53 14.74
N LYS A 102 7.84 -15.88 13.56
CA LYS A 102 8.27 -17.03 12.75
C LYS A 102 9.45 -16.71 11.84
N SER A 103 9.91 -15.47 11.83
CA SER A 103 11.02 -14.99 11.00
C SER A 103 12.06 -14.26 11.85
N GLU A 104 13.29 -14.14 11.34
CA GLU A 104 14.38 -13.39 11.99
C GLU A 104 14.34 -11.88 11.66
N LEU A 105 13.24 -11.40 11.07
CA LEU A 105 13.12 -10.02 10.65
C LEU A 105 12.88 -9.08 11.84
N LYS A 106 13.29 -7.82 11.68
CA LYS A 106 13.06 -6.75 12.66
C LYS A 106 12.15 -5.70 12.04
N ILE A 107 10.89 -5.66 12.47
CA ILE A 107 9.88 -4.70 12.00
C ILE A 107 9.18 -4.09 13.22
N ASN A 108 9.06 -2.76 13.23
CA ASN A 108 8.35 -2.04 14.29
C ASN A 108 6.86 -1.88 13.91
N TYR A 109 6.01 -2.81 14.37
CA TYR A 109 4.57 -2.76 14.16
C TYR A 109 3.86 -1.95 15.24
N ILE A 110 3.11 -0.89 14.85
CA ILE A 110 2.43 0.04 15.76
C ILE A 110 0.95 0.15 15.37
N ASN A 111 0.06 -0.03 16.35
CA ASN A 111 -1.36 0.25 16.14
C ASN A 111 -1.62 1.76 16.26
N THR A 112 -1.64 2.44 15.13
CA THR A 112 -1.84 3.89 15.04
C THR A 112 -2.24 4.29 13.61
N SER A 113 -2.49 5.59 13.41
CA SER A 113 -2.71 6.22 12.11
C SER A 113 -1.65 7.29 11.83
N PRO A 114 -1.45 7.72 10.57
CA PRO A 114 -0.38 8.64 10.22
C PRO A 114 -0.49 9.98 10.96
N GLU A 115 -1.70 10.48 11.23
CA GLU A 115 -1.92 11.72 11.99
C GLU A 115 -1.63 11.60 13.48
N LYS A 116 -1.60 10.37 14.02
CA LYS A 116 -1.32 10.09 15.43
C LYS A 116 0.07 9.52 15.66
N LEU A 117 0.80 9.21 14.59
CA LEU A 117 2.17 8.73 14.70
C LEU A 117 3.03 9.87 15.25
N ASN A 118 3.22 9.85 16.57
CA ASN A 118 4.03 10.83 17.29
C ASN A 118 5.52 10.48 17.14
N ASP A 119 6.01 10.55 15.91
CA ASP A 119 7.39 10.26 15.58
C ASP A 119 8.03 11.52 15.00
N LYS A 120 9.11 12.01 15.64
CA LYS A 120 9.96 13.06 15.08
C LYS A 120 10.77 12.54 13.88
N LYS A 121 10.80 11.22 13.70
CA LYS A 121 11.45 10.55 12.59
C LYS A 121 10.75 10.91 11.28
N ARG A 122 11.53 10.99 10.23
CA ARG A 122 11.07 11.07 8.85
C ARG A 122 11.63 9.88 8.10
N TYR A 123 10.90 9.45 7.08
CA TYR A 123 11.17 8.21 6.35
C TYR A 123 11.69 8.51 4.96
N ASP A 124 12.61 7.68 4.47
CA ASP A 124 13.12 7.74 3.10
C ASP A 124 12.07 7.23 2.11
N ILE A 125 11.30 6.22 2.53
CA ILE A 125 10.28 5.54 1.73
C ILE A 125 8.97 5.52 2.52
N ILE A 126 7.86 5.85 1.87
CA ILE A 126 6.50 5.63 2.39
C ILE A 126 5.71 4.78 1.42
N LEU A 127 5.02 3.78 1.93
CA LEU A 127 4.10 2.93 1.18
C LEU A 127 2.66 3.19 1.64
N ASN A 128 1.77 3.36 0.66
CA ASN A 128 0.32 3.49 0.81
C ASN A 128 -0.35 2.55 -0.21
N MET A 129 -0.45 1.26 0.13
CA MET A 129 -0.91 0.23 -0.79
C MET A 129 -2.34 -0.18 -0.47
N GLU A 130 -3.29 0.11 -1.36
CA GLU A 130 -4.73 -0.18 -1.20
C GLU A 130 -5.28 0.41 0.13
N ILE A 131 -4.97 1.66 0.41
CA ILE A 131 -5.40 2.35 1.63
C ILE A 131 -6.16 3.65 1.35
N VAL A 132 -5.82 4.36 0.26
CA VAL A 132 -6.32 5.72 0.01
C VAL A 132 -7.83 5.76 -0.26
N GLU A 133 -8.42 4.68 -0.78
CA GLU A 133 -9.86 4.50 -0.98
C GLU A 133 -10.63 4.20 0.31
N HIS A 134 -9.93 3.88 1.40
CA HIS A 134 -10.51 3.50 2.70
C HIS A 134 -10.42 4.61 3.75
N VAL A 135 -9.75 5.72 3.43
CA VAL A 135 -9.61 6.84 4.38
C VAL A 135 -10.79 7.80 4.31
N SER A 136 -11.13 8.42 5.43
CA SER A 136 -12.25 9.35 5.54
C SER A 136 -11.96 10.73 4.92
N ASP A 137 -10.70 11.15 4.88
CA ASP A 137 -10.24 12.42 4.31
C ASP A 137 -8.90 12.21 3.61
N LEU A 138 -8.97 12.01 2.29
CA LEU A 138 -7.79 11.74 1.45
C LEU A 138 -6.79 12.90 1.45
N LYS A 139 -7.26 14.15 1.40
CA LYS A 139 -6.36 15.31 1.40
C LYS A 139 -5.57 15.43 2.69
N TYR A 140 -6.26 15.25 3.82
CA TYR A 140 -5.63 15.27 5.13
C TYR A 140 -4.67 14.09 5.31
N PHE A 141 -5.05 12.91 4.83
CA PHE A 141 -4.18 11.72 4.84
C PHE A 141 -2.89 11.96 4.08
N ILE A 142 -2.95 12.44 2.82
CA ILE A 142 -1.77 12.75 2.01
C ILE A 142 -0.90 13.84 2.66
N LYS A 143 -1.50 14.87 3.28
CA LYS A 143 -0.77 15.86 4.07
C LYS A 143 0.03 15.20 5.20
N CYS A 144 -0.58 14.30 5.96
CA CYS A 144 0.09 13.59 7.06
C CYS A 144 1.23 12.71 6.52
N CYS A 145 1.00 11.96 5.44
CA CYS A 145 2.04 11.15 4.78
C CYS A 145 3.21 12.02 4.29
N SER A 146 2.91 13.15 3.62
CA SER A 146 3.97 14.07 3.19
C SER A 146 4.79 14.59 4.36
N ASN A 147 4.17 14.94 5.49
CA ASN A 147 4.90 15.41 6.67
C ASN A 147 5.84 14.36 7.28
N LEU A 148 5.53 13.07 7.11
CA LEU A 148 6.35 11.95 7.57
C LEU A 148 7.47 11.58 6.58
N LEU A 149 7.40 12.05 5.32
CA LEU A 149 8.40 11.78 4.31
C LEU A 149 9.56 12.78 4.43
N LYS A 150 10.79 12.31 4.27
CA LYS A 150 11.99 13.18 4.19
C LYS A 150 11.93 14.02 2.90
N LYS A 151 12.62 15.16 2.92
CA LYS A 151 12.96 15.85 1.67
C LYS A 151 13.74 14.89 0.77
N ASN A 152 13.43 14.86 -0.54
CA ASN A 152 13.93 13.88 -1.50
C ASN A 152 13.59 12.42 -1.17
N GLY A 153 12.64 12.16 -0.26
CA GLY A 153 12.09 10.83 -0.03
C GLY A 153 11.09 10.45 -1.13
N ILE A 154 10.82 9.15 -1.26
CA ILE A 154 9.90 8.61 -2.27
C ILE A 154 8.68 7.97 -1.60
N MET A 155 7.49 8.29 -2.09
CA MET A 155 6.22 7.72 -1.64
C MET A 155 5.57 6.94 -2.78
N PHE A 156 5.11 5.74 -2.50
CA PHE A 156 4.34 4.92 -3.42
C PHE A 156 2.88 4.85 -2.97
N ILE A 157 1.97 4.97 -3.93
CA ILE A 157 0.52 4.85 -3.71
C ILE A 157 -0.03 3.90 -4.77
N ALA A 158 -0.70 2.82 -4.35
CA ALA A 158 -1.45 1.94 -5.23
C ALA A 158 -2.92 1.94 -4.81
N THR A 159 -3.83 2.00 -5.79
CA THR A 159 -5.28 2.02 -5.57
C THR A 159 -6.06 1.70 -6.84
N LEU A 160 -7.38 1.63 -6.69
CA LEU A 160 -8.34 1.44 -7.79
C LEU A 160 -8.66 2.77 -8.47
N ASN A 161 -8.65 2.77 -9.81
CA ASN A 161 -9.05 3.92 -10.60
C ASN A 161 -10.59 4.04 -10.65
N LYS A 162 -11.10 5.26 -10.62
CA LYS A 162 -12.56 5.53 -10.72
C LYS A 162 -13.03 5.51 -12.17
N THR A 163 -13.22 4.31 -12.73
CA THR A 163 -13.70 4.08 -14.09
C THR A 163 -14.86 3.08 -14.09
N LEU A 164 -15.64 3.02 -15.17
CA LEU A 164 -16.66 1.99 -15.34
C LEU A 164 -16.03 0.59 -15.40
N LYS A 165 -14.84 0.47 -16.02
CA LYS A 165 -14.12 -0.80 -16.11
C LYS A 165 -13.72 -1.30 -14.72
N SER A 166 -13.21 -0.44 -13.83
CA SER A 166 -12.89 -0.83 -12.46
C SER A 166 -14.14 -1.21 -11.67
N TYR A 167 -15.27 -0.54 -11.86
CA TYR A 167 -16.53 -0.95 -11.27
C TYR A 167 -16.89 -2.40 -11.64
N VAL A 168 -16.83 -2.71 -12.94
CA VAL A 168 -17.17 -4.07 -13.42
C VAL A 168 -16.16 -5.11 -12.92
N PHE A 169 -14.88 -4.84 -13.01
CA PHE A 169 -13.86 -5.86 -12.67
C PHE A 169 -13.57 -5.96 -11.16
N ALA A 170 -13.44 -4.84 -10.45
CA ALA A 170 -13.08 -4.86 -9.02
C ALA A 170 -14.29 -5.12 -8.11
N ILE A 171 -15.49 -4.69 -8.48
CA ILE A 171 -16.70 -4.92 -7.67
C ILE A 171 -17.46 -6.11 -8.22
N VAL A 172 -18.04 -6.01 -9.43
CA VAL A 172 -18.89 -7.09 -9.97
C VAL A 172 -18.07 -8.37 -10.17
N GLY A 173 -16.89 -8.28 -10.77
CA GLY A 173 -16.02 -9.43 -11.05
C GLY A 173 -15.45 -10.05 -9.78
N ALA A 174 -14.75 -9.27 -8.98
CA ALA A 174 -14.01 -9.80 -7.83
C ALA A 174 -14.91 -10.14 -6.63
N GLU A 175 -15.98 -9.38 -6.38
CA GLU A 175 -16.85 -9.59 -5.21
C GLU A 175 -18.03 -10.52 -5.52
N TYR A 176 -18.70 -10.37 -6.66
CA TYR A 176 -19.92 -11.13 -6.95
C TYR A 176 -19.69 -12.38 -7.80
N VAL A 177 -18.83 -12.31 -8.82
CA VAL A 177 -18.62 -13.44 -9.77
C VAL A 177 -17.55 -14.39 -9.25
N LEU A 178 -16.33 -13.89 -9.04
CA LEU A 178 -15.18 -14.71 -8.62
C LEU A 178 -15.14 -14.94 -7.10
N ARG A 179 -15.87 -14.13 -6.34
CA ARG A 179 -15.89 -14.15 -4.87
C ARG A 179 -14.49 -14.18 -4.25
N TRP A 180 -13.56 -13.49 -4.89
CA TRP A 180 -12.21 -13.31 -4.40
C TRP A 180 -12.16 -12.43 -3.15
N LEU A 181 -13.11 -11.51 -3.05
CA LEU A 181 -13.28 -10.59 -1.94
C LEU A 181 -14.72 -10.64 -1.42
N PRO A 182 -14.95 -10.39 -0.14
CA PRO A 182 -16.31 -10.27 0.40
C PRO A 182 -17.09 -9.15 -0.29
N ILE A 183 -18.39 -9.36 -0.49
CA ILE A 183 -19.30 -8.35 -1.04
C ILE A 183 -19.26 -7.10 -0.16
N GLY A 184 -19.14 -5.91 -0.78
CA GLY A 184 -19.02 -4.62 -0.09
C GLY A 184 -17.59 -4.33 0.40
N THR A 185 -16.57 -5.03 -0.14
CA THR A 185 -15.17 -4.69 0.14
C THR A 185 -14.83 -3.31 -0.40
N HIS A 186 -15.37 -2.95 -1.57
CA HIS A 186 -15.08 -1.66 -2.20
C HIS A 186 -16.34 -0.81 -2.36
N ASP A 187 -16.19 0.50 -2.17
CA ASP A 187 -17.16 1.52 -2.57
C ASP A 187 -16.57 2.33 -3.74
N TRP A 188 -17.18 2.18 -4.92
CA TRP A 188 -16.73 2.87 -6.13
C TRP A 188 -16.68 4.40 -5.98
N ASN A 189 -17.51 4.97 -5.09
CA ASN A 189 -17.49 6.41 -4.84
C ASN A 189 -16.15 6.88 -4.28
N ASN A 190 -15.46 6.02 -3.56
CA ASN A 190 -14.18 6.29 -2.92
C ASN A 190 -12.96 6.02 -3.82
N PHE A 191 -13.18 5.45 -5.02
CA PHE A 191 -12.08 5.24 -5.98
C PHE A 191 -11.53 6.56 -6.46
N VAL A 192 -10.22 6.63 -6.62
CA VAL A 192 -9.49 7.87 -6.91
C VAL A 192 -8.94 7.86 -8.33
N LYS A 193 -9.23 8.89 -9.11
CA LYS A 193 -8.63 9.04 -10.44
C LYS A 193 -7.15 9.45 -10.35
N PRO A 194 -6.27 8.93 -11.23
CA PRO A 194 -4.84 9.30 -11.23
C PRO A 194 -4.59 10.81 -11.23
N ASN A 195 -5.27 11.56 -12.09
CA ASN A 195 -5.13 13.01 -12.15
C ASN A 195 -5.58 13.73 -10.87
N GLU A 196 -6.60 13.21 -10.19
CA GLU A 196 -7.06 13.73 -8.91
C GLU A 196 -6.04 13.49 -7.81
N LEU A 197 -5.51 12.25 -7.73
CA LEU A 197 -4.44 11.92 -6.79
C LEU A 197 -3.22 12.79 -7.00
N ASN A 198 -2.77 12.96 -8.26
CA ASN A 198 -1.63 13.81 -8.58
C ASN A 198 -1.86 15.27 -8.15
N LYS A 199 -3.06 15.82 -8.40
CA LYS A 199 -3.41 17.19 -7.97
C LYS A 199 -3.39 17.32 -6.44
N ILE A 200 -3.88 16.30 -5.71
CA ILE A 200 -3.85 16.31 -4.24
C ILE A 200 -2.40 16.24 -3.74
N CYS A 201 -1.59 15.34 -4.28
CA CYS A 201 -0.19 15.17 -3.90
C CYS A 201 0.64 16.45 -4.15
N SER A 202 0.43 17.11 -5.30
CA SER A 202 1.16 18.34 -5.66
C SER A 202 0.92 19.49 -4.67
N ASN A 203 -0.27 19.56 -4.03
CA ASN A 203 -0.57 20.55 -3.00
C ASN A 203 0.26 20.37 -1.71
N PHE A 204 0.94 19.24 -1.55
CA PHE A 204 1.75 18.90 -0.38
C PHE A 204 3.21 18.64 -0.74
N ASN A 205 3.74 19.32 -1.77
CA ASN A 205 5.13 19.24 -2.23
C ASN A 205 5.55 17.83 -2.68
N LEU A 206 4.62 17.04 -3.19
CA LEU A 206 4.86 15.70 -3.74
C LEU A 206 4.76 15.79 -5.27
N LYS A 207 5.89 15.64 -5.95
CA LYS A 207 5.97 15.63 -7.41
C LYS A 207 5.85 14.21 -7.93
N GLN A 208 4.93 13.97 -8.84
CA GLN A 208 4.80 12.67 -9.49
C GLN A 208 6.09 12.32 -10.25
N ASN A 209 6.61 11.12 -10.01
CA ASN A 209 7.82 10.58 -10.63
C ASN A 209 7.47 9.55 -11.71
N GLN A 210 6.64 8.55 -11.37
CA GLN A 210 6.23 7.49 -12.27
C GLN A 210 4.81 7.05 -11.95
N GLU A 211 4.08 6.57 -12.97
CA GLU A 211 2.72 6.04 -12.82
C GLU A 211 2.45 4.96 -13.86
N ASP A 212 2.07 3.78 -13.40
CA ASP A 212 1.76 2.62 -14.24
C ASP A 212 0.48 1.93 -13.77
N GLY A 213 -0.15 1.17 -14.65
CA GLY A 213 -1.22 0.24 -14.31
C GLY A 213 -0.67 -1.09 -13.81
N ILE A 214 -1.52 -1.86 -13.16
CA ILE A 214 -1.23 -3.24 -12.82
C ILE A 214 -2.41 -4.10 -13.29
N VAL A 215 -2.16 -5.02 -14.22
CA VAL A 215 -3.19 -5.79 -14.92
C VAL A 215 -3.00 -7.29 -14.66
N TYR A 216 -4.11 -7.96 -14.40
CA TYR A 216 -4.12 -9.41 -14.22
C TYR A 216 -4.09 -10.12 -15.58
N ASN A 217 -3.11 -11.01 -15.78
CA ASN A 217 -3.02 -11.88 -16.92
C ASN A 217 -3.65 -13.24 -16.56
N ILE A 218 -4.81 -13.54 -17.16
CA ILE A 218 -5.58 -14.75 -16.88
C ILE A 218 -4.81 -16.02 -17.33
N PHE A 219 -4.06 -15.95 -18.43
CA PHE A 219 -3.34 -17.10 -18.97
C PHE A 219 -2.12 -17.50 -18.13
N LEU A 220 -1.45 -16.51 -17.52
CA LEU A 220 -0.28 -16.73 -16.68
C LEU A 220 -0.62 -16.74 -15.18
N ASP A 221 -1.88 -16.52 -14.83
CA ASP A 221 -2.36 -16.39 -13.44
C ASP A 221 -1.52 -15.45 -12.57
N GLN A 222 -1.10 -14.30 -13.15
CA GLN A 222 -0.23 -13.34 -12.48
C GLN A 222 -0.57 -11.89 -12.83
N TRP A 223 -0.18 -10.98 -11.95
CA TRP A 223 -0.27 -9.55 -12.17
C TRP A 223 0.99 -9.01 -12.82
N ASN A 224 0.84 -8.09 -13.78
CA ASN A 224 1.94 -7.47 -14.50
C ASN A 224 1.81 -5.95 -14.51
N ILE A 225 2.93 -5.25 -14.44
CA ILE A 225 2.99 -3.81 -14.67
C ILE A 225 2.64 -3.53 -16.14
N SER A 226 1.80 -2.52 -16.37
CA SER A 226 1.22 -2.20 -17.66
C SER A 226 1.03 -0.69 -17.81
N ARG A 227 0.85 -0.21 -19.03
CA ARG A 227 0.39 1.15 -19.30
C ARG A 227 -1.14 1.32 -19.10
N ASP A 228 -1.89 0.22 -19.07
CA ASP A 228 -3.35 0.25 -18.82
C ASP A 228 -3.64 0.49 -17.34
N LYS A 229 -4.03 1.70 -17.01
CA LYS A 229 -4.43 2.16 -15.67
C LYS A 229 -5.94 2.13 -15.46
N SER A 230 -6.68 1.46 -16.30
CA SER A 230 -8.14 1.54 -16.28
C SER A 230 -8.80 0.85 -15.08
N VAL A 231 -8.12 -0.07 -14.39
CA VAL A 231 -8.64 -0.74 -13.17
C VAL A 231 -7.80 -0.39 -11.96
N ASN A 232 -6.55 -0.84 -11.94
CA ASN A 232 -5.59 -0.58 -10.86
C ASN A 232 -4.45 0.29 -11.38
N TYR A 233 -3.90 1.13 -10.53
CA TYR A 233 -2.68 1.86 -10.84
C TYR A 233 -1.78 1.99 -9.60
N ILE A 234 -0.51 2.19 -9.85
CA ILE A 234 0.51 2.48 -8.86
C ILE A 234 1.30 3.71 -9.30
N SER A 235 1.46 4.66 -8.40
CA SER A 235 2.19 5.90 -8.65
C SER A 235 3.28 6.09 -7.63
N SER A 236 4.39 6.69 -8.04
CA SER A 236 5.44 7.15 -7.13
C SER A 236 5.55 8.67 -7.15
N PHE A 237 5.83 9.24 -5.98
CA PHE A 237 5.96 10.67 -5.76
C PHE A 237 7.24 10.96 -4.99
N ILE A 238 7.95 12.04 -5.36
CA ILE A 238 9.15 12.52 -4.69
C ILE A 238 8.82 13.80 -3.95
N LYS A 239 9.26 13.92 -2.70
CA LYS A 239 9.08 15.13 -1.90
C LYS A 239 10.16 16.17 -2.23
N ASN A 240 9.72 17.36 -2.66
CA ASN A 240 10.59 18.52 -2.90
C ASN A 240 11.10 19.16 -1.61
#